data_65b776c58c63847d6786089afe400ce2
#
_entry.id   65b776c58c63847d6786089afe400ce2
#
_cell.length_a   1.000
_cell.length_b   1.000
_cell.length_c   1.000
_cell.angle_alpha   90.00
_cell.angle_beta   90.00
_cell.angle_gamma   90.00
#
_symmetry.space_group_name_H-M   'P 1'
#
loop_
_entity.id
_entity.type
_entity.pdbx_description
1 polymer ?
#
loop_
_entity_poly.entity_id
_entity_poly.type
_entity_poly.pdbx_seq_one_letter_code
_entity_poly.pdbx_strand_id
1 'polypeptide(L)'
;MSPRRLAWLAAFALIAASCGGGSSSPSSPSTPTTPTTPTTPTPPATSACSAIGGVAGTIQGITNGTSCSLATSAVVKLNMKDSGGQTVGGCSGTVIDRRAVLTAAHCLVGEVSSVQVFQGTGATIASASFSAHPSYSHTSSGSSGLDIGVVITATDLDRTPVPLLFSRDARVGEQAVVAGWGQDENGSSSGLLKAGTTSISNVASTWLEAAASMTSVNVCSGDSGGPLLLSEGGAWALGGVTSATSGGAYCNSGTSYFANLRHPDAQSFISRLVPGLTSK
;
A
#
# COMPACT_ATOMS: atom_id res chain seq x y z
N MET A 1 58.20 -13.90 10.28
CA MET A 1 58.41 -15.31 10.62
C MET A 1 57.27 -16.13 10.09
N SER A 2 57.46 -16.79 8.97
CA SER A 2 56.60 -17.82 8.35
C SER A 2 57.16 -19.19 8.79
N PRO A 3 56.62 -20.35 8.47
CA PRO A 3 55.30 -20.84 8.04
C PRO A 3 54.86 -22.15 8.75
N ARG A 4 53.75 -22.76 8.36
CA ARG A 4 53.70 -24.23 8.13
C ARG A 4 52.40 -24.70 7.52
N ARG A 5 52.51 -25.17 6.29
CA ARG A 5 51.56 -25.97 5.52
C ARG A 5 51.51 -27.39 6.11
N LEU A 6 50.35 -28.03 6.10
CA LEU A 6 50.27 -29.52 6.10
C LEU A 6 49.14 -29.93 5.11
N ALA A 7 49.62 -30.57 4.04
CA ALA A 7 48.80 -31.33 3.11
C ALA A 7 48.60 -32.75 3.61
N TRP A 8 47.45 -33.36 3.40
CA TRP A 8 47.24 -34.81 3.52
C TRP A 8 46.60 -35.32 2.24
N LEU A 9 47.38 -36.13 1.55
CA LEU A 9 46.98 -37.04 0.47
C LEU A 9 46.73 -38.44 1.08
N ALA A 10 45.68 -39.13 0.67
CA ALA A 10 45.57 -40.58 0.63
C ALA A 10 44.31 -40.93 -0.18
N ALA A 11 44.38 -41.49 -1.27
CA ALA A 11 44.80 -42.77 -1.81
C ALA A 11 43.57 -43.69 -2.06
N PHE A 12 43.47 -44.08 -3.31
CA PHE A 12 42.55 -45.00 -3.97
C PHE A 12 42.50 -46.39 -3.38
N ALA A 13 41.31 -47.04 -3.47
CA ALA A 13 41.21 -48.51 -3.58
C ALA A 13 40.04 -48.86 -4.53
N LEU A 14 40.36 -49.36 -5.71
CA LEU A 14 39.47 -50.10 -6.59
C LEU A 14 39.30 -51.55 -6.07
N ILE A 15 38.06 -52.02 -6.01
CA ILE A 15 37.76 -53.45 -6.02
C ILE A 15 36.70 -53.68 -7.10
N ALA A 16 37.09 -54.42 -8.13
CA ALA A 16 36.21 -55.00 -9.08
C ALA A 16 35.82 -56.43 -8.66
N ALA A 17 34.58 -56.81 -8.70
CA ALA A 17 34.14 -58.19 -8.72
C ALA A 17 32.89 -58.34 -9.62
N SER A 18 32.94 -59.40 -10.39
CA SER A 18 32.20 -59.71 -11.60
C SER A 18 31.02 -60.65 -11.34
N CYS A 19 30.03 -60.56 -12.29
CA CYS A 19 29.11 -61.57 -12.79
C CYS A 19 28.01 -62.17 -11.92
N GLY A 20 26.78 -62.09 -12.46
CA GLY A 20 25.64 -62.96 -12.21
C GLY A 20 24.36 -62.41 -12.83
N GLY A 21 23.96 -63.01 -13.98
CA GLY A 21 22.78 -62.59 -14.74
C GLY A 21 21.45 -62.97 -14.08
N GLY A 22 20.44 -62.18 -14.34
CA GLY A 22 19.05 -62.43 -14.00
C GLY A 22 18.18 -61.32 -14.65
N SER A 23 17.56 -61.65 -15.79
CA SER A 23 16.59 -60.76 -16.44
C SER A 23 15.31 -60.67 -15.63
N SER A 24 15.08 -59.48 -15.06
CA SER A 24 13.74 -59.04 -14.67
C SER A 24 13.63 -57.56 -15.02
N SER A 25 12.68 -57.22 -15.89
CA SER A 25 12.39 -55.85 -16.29
C SER A 25 12.06 -54.97 -15.09
N PRO A 26 12.70 -53.82 -14.94
CA PRO A 26 12.30 -52.89 -13.90
C PRO A 26 11.06 -52.13 -14.34
N SER A 27 10.01 -52.14 -13.51
CA SER A 27 8.90 -51.22 -13.54
C SER A 27 9.46 -49.79 -13.40
N SER A 28 9.06 -48.91 -14.29
CA SER A 28 9.42 -47.48 -14.29
C SER A 28 9.06 -46.85 -12.94
N PRO A 29 9.97 -46.09 -12.29
CA PRO A 29 9.63 -45.32 -11.12
C PRO A 29 8.67 -44.21 -11.52
N SER A 30 7.53 -44.12 -10.82
CA SER A 30 6.60 -42.99 -10.87
C SER A 30 7.38 -41.70 -10.55
N THR A 31 7.34 -40.77 -11.47
CA THR A 31 7.88 -39.44 -11.35
C THR A 31 7.29 -38.78 -10.08
N PRO A 32 8.10 -38.20 -9.17
CA PRO A 32 7.55 -37.44 -8.06
C PRO A 32 6.76 -36.25 -8.63
N THR A 33 5.49 -36.15 -8.28
CA THR A 33 4.68 -34.96 -8.52
C THR A 33 5.33 -33.79 -7.79
N THR A 34 5.87 -32.86 -8.54
CA THR A 34 6.35 -31.57 -8.04
C THR A 34 5.22 -30.92 -7.25
N PRO A 35 5.45 -30.44 -6.02
CA PRO A 35 4.44 -29.70 -5.29
C PRO A 35 4.04 -28.48 -6.13
N THR A 36 2.78 -28.37 -6.49
CA THR A 36 2.22 -27.17 -7.10
C THR A 36 2.36 -26.02 -6.11
N THR A 37 3.26 -25.10 -6.41
CA THR A 37 3.34 -23.82 -5.71
C THR A 37 1.95 -23.20 -5.71
N PRO A 38 1.43 -22.72 -4.56
CA PRO A 38 0.16 -22.02 -4.52
C PRO A 38 0.23 -20.83 -5.50
N THR A 39 -0.54 -20.87 -6.56
CA THR A 39 -0.69 -19.72 -7.47
C THR A 39 -1.35 -18.61 -6.68
N THR A 40 -0.60 -17.54 -6.38
CA THR A 40 -1.17 -16.29 -5.90
C THR A 40 -2.25 -15.87 -6.89
N PRO A 41 -3.48 -15.55 -6.44
CA PRO A 41 -4.52 -15.07 -7.34
C PRO A 41 -4.00 -13.87 -8.11
N THR A 42 -3.91 -13.95 -9.41
CA THR A 42 -3.59 -12.81 -10.27
C THR A 42 -4.70 -11.78 -10.09
N PRO A 43 -4.40 -10.53 -9.72
CA PRO A 43 -5.40 -9.49 -9.67
C PRO A 43 -6.12 -9.40 -11.01
N PRO A 44 -7.39 -9.04 -11.05
CA PRO A 44 -8.08 -8.82 -12.31
C PRO A 44 -7.27 -7.81 -13.13
N ALA A 45 -7.14 -8.04 -14.43
CA ALA A 45 -6.41 -7.19 -15.38
C ALA A 45 -7.17 -5.85 -15.61
N THR A 46 -7.43 -5.14 -14.53
CA THR A 46 -8.06 -3.82 -14.51
C THR A 46 -6.96 -2.77 -14.32
N SER A 47 -7.07 -1.64 -14.99
CA SER A 47 -6.13 -0.54 -14.80
C SER A 47 -6.12 -0.11 -13.34
N ALA A 48 -4.99 0.41 -12.84
CA ALA A 48 -4.90 0.93 -11.46
C ALA A 48 -5.99 1.98 -11.17
N CYS A 49 -6.39 2.78 -12.17
CA CYS A 49 -7.49 3.74 -12.04
C CYS A 49 -8.84 3.05 -11.76
N SER A 50 -9.12 1.91 -12.38
CA SER A 50 -10.37 1.17 -12.14
C SER A 50 -10.46 0.65 -10.71
N ALA A 51 -9.34 0.33 -10.08
CA ALA A 51 -9.30 -0.11 -8.69
C ALA A 51 -9.81 0.95 -7.72
N ILE A 52 -9.69 2.22 -8.06
CA ILE A 52 -10.18 3.37 -7.27
C ILE A 52 -11.49 3.95 -7.79
N GLY A 53 -12.19 3.24 -8.68
CA GLY A 53 -13.43 3.72 -9.30
C GLY A 53 -13.24 4.77 -10.39
N GLY A 54 -12.01 5.01 -10.84
CA GLY A 54 -11.67 5.95 -11.90
C GLY A 54 -11.50 5.29 -13.27
N VAL A 55 -11.41 6.10 -14.32
CA VAL A 55 -11.07 5.69 -15.68
C VAL A 55 -9.66 6.21 -16.01
N ALA A 56 -8.85 5.40 -16.69
CA ALA A 56 -7.48 5.78 -17.06
C ALA A 56 -7.50 7.01 -18.01
N GLY A 57 -6.68 7.99 -17.65
CA GLY A 57 -6.36 9.15 -18.50
C GLY A 57 -5.05 8.92 -19.29
N THR A 58 -4.64 9.91 -20.06
CA THR A 58 -3.51 9.82 -20.99
C THR A 58 -2.19 10.39 -20.47
N ILE A 59 -2.12 10.89 -19.24
CA ILE A 59 -0.94 11.59 -18.68
C ILE A 59 -0.46 10.91 -17.41
N GLN A 60 0.85 10.76 -17.25
CA GLN A 60 1.54 10.07 -16.17
C GLN A 60 1.49 10.83 -14.84
N GLY A 61 1.52 10.09 -13.75
CA GLY A 61 1.67 10.61 -12.40
C GLY A 61 1.31 9.60 -11.30
N ILE A 62 1.58 9.81 -10.04
CA ILE A 62 2.33 9.05 -9.05
C ILE A 62 3.66 8.76 -9.73
N THR A 63 4.78 8.87 -9.08
CA THR A 63 6.05 8.56 -9.76
C THR A 63 5.87 7.28 -10.58
N ASN A 64 5.91 7.37 -11.91
CA ASN A 64 5.60 6.30 -12.87
C ASN A 64 4.14 5.77 -12.89
N GLY A 65 3.16 6.45 -12.32
CA GLY A 65 1.76 6.03 -12.35
C GLY A 65 0.95 6.59 -13.53
N THR A 66 -0.36 6.33 -13.54
CA THR A 66 -1.31 6.81 -14.56
C THR A 66 -2.29 7.82 -13.96
N SER A 67 -2.55 8.92 -14.64
CA SER A 67 -3.61 9.86 -14.26
C SER A 67 -4.98 9.21 -14.38
N CYS A 68 -5.86 9.48 -13.42
CA CYS A 68 -7.19 8.91 -13.38
C CYS A 68 -8.27 9.98 -13.51
N SER A 69 -9.43 9.58 -14.03
CA SER A 69 -10.63 10.42 -14.03
C SER A 69 -11.05 10.72 -12.59
N LEU A 70 -11.45 11.97 -12.36
CA LEU A 70 -11.80 12.49 -11.04
C LEU A 70 -13.26 12.24 -10.66
N ALA A 71 -14.12 11.96 -11.64
CA ALA A 71 -15.56 12.03 -11.47
C ALA A 71 -16.13 10.93 -10.55
N THR A 72 -15.48 9.78 -10.49
CA THR A 72 -16.00 8.57 -9.79
C THR A 72 -15.03 7.99 -8.77
N SER A 73 -13.82 8.53 -8.65
CA SER A 73 -12.79 7.97 -7.77
C SER A 73 -13.16 8.12 -6.29
N ALA A 74 -12.94 7.04 -5.53
CA ALA A 74 -13.04 7.05 -4.08
C ALA A 74 -11.87 7.77 -3.39
N VAL A 75 -10.82 8.16 -4.13
CA VAL A 75 -9.65 8.87 -3.59
C VAL A 75 -9.87 10.37 -3.69
N VAL A 76 -9.87 11.02 -2.54
CA VAL A 76 -10.13 12.45 -2.39
C VAL A 76 -8.88 13.21 -1.97
N LYS A 77 -8.83 14.52 -2.28
CA LYS A 77 -7.79 15.42 -1.76
C LYS A 77 -8.27 16.07 -0.47
N LEU A 78 -7.40 16.12 0.51
CA LEU A 78 -7.63 16.80 1.78
C LEU A 78 -6.78 18.07 1.84
N ASN A 79 -7.42 19.20 2.11
CA ASN A 79 -6.76 20.46 2.37
C ASN A 79 -6.95 20.78 3.85
N MET A 80 -5.88 20.69 4.65
CA MET A 80 -5.89 21.00 6.07
C MET A 80 -5.84 22.50 6.25
N LYS A 81 -6.65 23.02 7.16
CA LYS A 81 -6.76 24.45 7.46
C LYS A 81 -6.44 24.69 8.93
N ASP A 82 -5.75 25.80 9.21
CA ASP A 82 -5.57 26.31 10.56
C ASP A 82 -6.82 27.04 11.07
N SER A 83 -6.74 27.60 12.27
CA SER A 83 -7.84 28.39 12.88
C SER A 83 -8.14 29.71 12.14
N GLY A 84 -7.21 30.21 11.34
CA GLY A 84 -7.38 31.38 10.46
C GLY A 84 -7.94 31.04 9.08
N GLY A 85 -8.17 29.74 8.79
CA GLY A 85 -8.66 29.27 7.50
C GLY A 85 -7.57 29.17 6.42
N GLN A 86 -6.28 29.36 6.77
CA GLN A 86 -5.18 29.20 5.83
C GLN A 86 -4.88 27.72 5.60
N THR A 87 -4.45 27.36 4.39
CA THR A 87 -4.05 25.98 4.10
C THR A 87 -2.66 25.73 4.69
N VAL A 88 -2.59 24.79 5.63
CA VAL A 88 -1.36 24.37 6.30
C VAL A 88 -0.82 23.03 5.78
N GLY A 89 -1.56 22.33 4.94
CA GLY A 89 -1.11 21.09 4.33
C GLY A 89 -2.09 20.51 3.30
N GLY A 90 -1.61 19.55 2.54
CA GLY A 90 -2.36 18.77 1.56
C GLY A 90 -2.05 17.29 1.67
N CYS A 91 -3.08 16.46 1.73
CA CYS A 91 -2.99 15.01 1.79
C CYS A 91 -4.01 14.36 0.83
N SER A 92 -3.91 13.07 0.72
CA SER A 92 -4.92 12.22 0.09
C SER A 92 -5.76 11.50 1.14
N GLY A 93 -6.90 10.97 0.74
CA GLY A 93 -7.75 10.15 1.59
C GLY A 93 -8.60 9.20 0.77
N THR A 94 -9.15 8.19 1.41
CA THR A 94 -10.02 7.19 0.76
C THR A 94 -11.40 7.24 1.40
N VAL A 95 -12.43 7.37 0.57
CA VAL A 95 -13.83 7.29 1.03
C VAL A 95 -14.12 5.85 1.45
N ILE A 96 -14.48 5.66 2.71
CA ILE A 96 -14.78 4.35 3.33
C ILE A 96 -16.24 4.22 3.76
N ASP A 97 -16.96 5.33 3.82
CA ASP A 97 -18.39 5.43 4.07
C ASP A 97 -18.94 6.71 3.43
N ARG A 98 -20.26 6.86 3.33
CA ARG A 98 -20.91 8.03 2.73
C ARG A 98 -20.42 9.37 3.29
N ARG A 99 -19.98 9.40 4.54
CA ARG A 99 -19.48 10.61 5.21
C ARG A 99 -18.12 10.43 5.87
N ALA A 100 -17.41 9.35 5.57
CA ALA A 100 -16.14 9.05 6.20
C ALA A 100 -15.01 8.88 5.17
N VAL A 101 -13.90 9.54 5.45
CA VAL A 101 -12.65 9.44 4.71
C VAL A 101 -11.57 8.92 5.65
N LEU A 102 -10.90 7.85 5.25
CA LEU A 102 -9.70 7.36 5.92
C LEU A 102 -8.48 8.07 5.34
N THR A 103 -7.57 8.48 6.20
CA THR A 103 -6.33 9.18 5.85
C THR A 103 -5.22 8.85 6.87
N ALA A 104 -4.07 9.49 6.77
CA ALA A 104 -2.99 9.36 7.74
C ALA A 104 -3.21 10.27 8.97
N ALA A 105 -2.77 9.82 10.15
CA ALA A 105 -2.86 10.62 11.37
C ALA A 105 -2.03 11.90 11.28
N HIS A 106 -0.83 11.83 10.66
CA HIS A 106 0.05 12.99 10.52
C HIS A 106 -0.58 14.12 9.70
N CYS A 107 -1.58 13.83 8.86
CA CYS A 107 -2.35 14.84 8.14
C CYS A 107 -3.30 15.64 9.05
N LEU A 108 -3.61 15.14 10.25
CA LEU A 108 -4.68 15.65 11.12
C LEU A 108 -4.16 16.22 12.45
N VAL A 109 -2.86 16.24 12.64
CA VAL A 109 -2.23 16.75 13.87
C VAL A 109 -1.54 18.11 13.64
N GLY A 110 -1.06 18.75 14.72
CA GLY A 110 -0.42 20.05 14.65
C GLY A 110 -1.45 21.18 14.63
N GLU A 111 -1.29 22.14 13.72
CA GLU A 111 -2.13 23.36 13.65
C GLU A 111 -3.45 23.15 12.91
N VAL A 112 -3.86 21.89 12.62
CA VAL A 112 -5.07 21.59 11.87
C VAL A 112 -6.31 21.86 12.72
N SER A 113 -7.15 22.78 12.27
CA SER A 113 -8.43 23.16 12.90
C SER A 113 -9.64 22.70 12.11
N SER A 114 -9.51 22.49 10.79
CA SER A 114 -10.55 21.91 9.93
C SER A 114 -9.94 21.25 8.70
N VAL A 115 -10.72 20.41 8.05
CA VAL A 115 -10.34 19.72 6.81
C VAL A 115 -11.37 20.01 5.73
N GLN A 116 -10.89 20.38 4.55
CA GLN A 116 -11.71 20.54 3.34
C GLN A 116 -11.46 19.35 2.41
N VAL A 117 -12.52 18.59 2.13
CA VAL A 117 -12.47 17.40 1.28
C VAL A 117 -12.84 17.78 -0.16
N PHE A 118 -11.91 17.62 -1.09
CA PHE A 118 -12.12 17.84 -2.51
C PHE A 118 -12.27 16.51 -3.25
N GLN A 119 -13.38 16.31 -3.91
CA GLN A 119 -13.74 15.06 -4.60
C GLN A 119 -13.25 15.02 -6.07
N GLY A 120 -12.37 15.93 -6.47
CA GLY A 120 -11.86 16.02 -7.84
C GLY A 120 -12.69 16.92 -8.76
N THR A 121 -13.94 17.18 -8.43
CA THR A 121 -14.86 18.09 -9.15
C THR A 121 -15.73 18.84 -8.15
N GLY A 122 -16.23 20.00 -8.55
CA GLY A 122 -17.14 20.79 -7.72
C GLY A 122 -16.47 21.49 -6.53
N ALA A 123 -17.28 21.87 -5.57
CA ALA A 123 -16.83 22.52 -4.34
C ALA A 123 -16.27 21.52 -3.33
N THR A 124 -15.44 22.00 -2.42
CA THR A 124 -14.98 21.20 -1.27
C THR A 124 -16.10 21.02 -0.25
N ILE A 125 -16.06 19.88 0.47
CA ILE A 125 -16.94 19.59 1.60
C ILE A 125 -16.14 19.75 2.88
N ALA A 126 -16.65 20.54 3.84
CA ALA A 126 -16.00 20.72 5.12
C ALA A 126 -16.11 19.46 5.99
N SER A 127 -15.12 19.22 6.84
CA SER A 127 -15.23 18.22 7.90
C SER A 127 -16.22 18.68 8.98
N ALA A 128 -17.04 17.77 9.49
CA ALA A 128 -17.81 17.92 10.72
C ALA A 128 -16.91 17.60 11.93
N SER A 129 -16.04 16.63 11.80
CA SER A 129 -15.03 16.25 12.78
C SER A 129 -13.89 15.49 12.11
N PHE A 130 -12.77 15.35 12.81
CA PHE A 130 -11.67 14.49 12.42
C PHE A 130 -10.95 13.97 13.66
N SER A 131 -10.26 12.83 13.51
CA SER A 131 -9.54 12.19 14.60
C SER A 131 -8.31 11.50 14.08
N ALA A 132 -7.16 11.76 14.69
CA ALA A 132 -5.94 10.97 14.54
C ALA A 132 -5.96 9.80 15.52
N HIS A 133 -5.32 8.67 15.15
CA HIS A 133 -5.20 7.52 16.06
C HIS A 133 -4.43 7.91 17.33
N PRO A 134 -4.93 7.57 18.54
CA PRO A 134 -4.35 8.07 19.79
C PRO A 134 -2.93 7.55 20.08
N SER A 135 -2.51 6.45 19.48
CA SER A 135 -1.12 5.97 19.59
C SER A 135 -0.16 6.69 18.65
N TYR A 136 -0.65 7.47 17.68
CA TYR A 136 0.22 8.19 16.77
C TYR A 136 0.92 9.34 17.51
N SER A 137 2.23 9.41 17.35
CA SER A 137 3.02 10.56 17.81
C SER A 137 4.04 10.95 16.76
N HIS A 138 4.24 12.23 16.61
CA HIS A 138 5.27 12.82 15.76
C HIS A 138 6.24 13.64 16.62
N THR A 139 7.52 13.31 16.53
CA THR A 139 8.59 13.98 17.26
C THR A 139 9.70 14.37 16.29
N SER A 140 10.67 15.18 16.75
CA SER A 140 11.86 15.52 15.97
C SER A 140 12.72 14.29 15.59
N SER A 141 12.54 13.16 16.28
CA SER A 141 13.24 11.90 16.02
C SER A 141 12.46 10.96 15.09
N GLY A 142 11.26 11.33 14.64
CA GLY A 142 10.42 10.54 13.72
C GLY A 142 9.00 10.34 14.21
N SER A 143 8.26 9.55 13.45
CA SER A 143 6.88 9.17 13.78
C SER A 143 6.84 7.79 14.40
N SER A 144 5.92 7.56 15.32
CA SER A 144 5.65 6.26 15.94
C SER A 144 4.16 6.02 16.11
N GLY A 145 3.78 4.75 16.34
CA GLY A 145 2.38 4.34 16.45
C GLY A 145 1.68 4.15 15.11
N LEU A 146 0.35 4.05 15.16
CA LEU A 146 -0.47 3.84 13.98
C LEU A 146 -0.79 5.18 13.29
N ASP A 147 -0.24 5.37 12.10
CA ASP A 147 -0.44 6.57 11.30
C ASP A 147 -1.77 6.51 10.52
N ILE A 148 -2.88 6.52 11.26
CA ILE A 148 -4.24 6.38 10.74
C ILE A 148 -5.10 7.51 11.29
N GLY A 149 -5.88 8.15 10.42
CA GLY A 149 -6.83 9.19 10.77
C GLY A 149 -8.16 9.03 10.05
N VAL A 150 -9.22 9.53 10.64
CA VAL A 150 -10.57 9.54 10.06
C VAL A 150 -11.09 10.97 10.02
N VAL A 151 -11.65 11.36 8.89
CA VAL A 151 -12.37 12.61 8.68
C VAL A 151 -13.83 12.30 8.44
N ILE A 152 -14.72 12.88 9.25
CA ILE A 152 -16.18 12.83 9.04
C ILE A 152 -16.60 14.12 8.36
N THR A 153 -17.25 14.02 7.21
CA THR A 153 -17.71 15.18 6.44
C THR A 153 -19.04 15.74 6.93
N ALA A 154 -19.26 17.03 6.72
CA ALA A 154 -20.49 17.71 7.10
C ALA A 154 -21.71 17.21 6.30
N THR A 155 -21.50 16.83 5.06
CA THR A 155 -22.52 16.26 4.15
C THR A 155 -22.01 15.00 3.48
N ASP A 156 -22.90 14.28 2.83
CA ASP A 156 -22.55 13.05 2.11
C ASP A 156 -21.54 13.33 0.97
N LEU A 157 -20.65 12.39 0.79
CA LEU A 157 -19.72 12.32 -0.33
C LEU A 157 -20.42 11.61 -1.50
N ASP A 158 -20.27 12.16 -2.70
CA ASP A 158 -20.78 11.55 -3.93
C ASP A 158 -19.74 10.58 -4.51
N ARG A 159 -19.40 9.56 -3.74
CA ARG A 159 -18.38 8.55 -4.08
C ARG A 159 -18.76 7.19 -3.52
N THR A 160 -18.46 6.14 -4.29
CA THR A 160 -18.63 4.77 -3.80
C THR A 160 -17.54 4.45 -2.78
N PRO A 161 -17.90 4.06 -1.54
CA PRO A 161 -16.93 3.68 -0.53
C PRO A 161 -16.12 2.43 -0.92
N VAL A 162 -14.85 2.42 -0.53
CA VAL A 162 -13.98 1.25 -0.66
C VAL A 162 -14.09 0.40 0.61
N PRO A 163 -14.37 -0.91 0.51
CA PRO A 163 -14.39 -1.79 1.67
C PRO A 163 -12.99 -1.95 2.28
N LEU A 164 -12.92 -2.14 3.59
CA LEU A 164 -11.68 -2.39 4.32
C LEU A 164 -11.29 -3.87 4.26
N LEU A 165 -10.01 -4.19 4.12
CA LEU A 165 -9.51 -5.56 4.17
C LEU A 165 -9.21 -5.95 5.63
N PHE A 166 -10.17 -6.60 6.28
CA PHE A 166 -10.05 -7.08 7.66
C PHE A 166 -9.97 -8.61 7.78
N SER A 167 -10.24 -9.36 6.69
CA SER A 167 -10.31 -10.82 6.71
C SER A 167 -8.96 -11.51 6.77
N ARG A 168 -7.91 -10.89 6.22
CA ARG A 168 -6.58 -11.48 6.11
C ARG A 168 -5.47 -10.44 6.13
N ASP A 169 -4.27 -10.89 6.38
CA ASP A 169 -3.06 -10.08 6.22
C ASP A 169 -2.68 -9.92 4.73
N ALA A 170 -1.96 -8.84 4.41
CA ALA A 170 -1.24 -8.70 3.16
C ALA A 170 -0.14 -9.77 3.05
N ARG A 171 0.33 -10.06 1.85
CA ARG A 171 1.38 -11.06 1.60
C ARG A 171 2.56 -10.42 0.88
N VAL A 172 3.77 -10.81 1.26
CA VAL A 172 4.98 -10.41 0.52
C VAL A 172 4.88 -10.93 -0.92
N GLY A 173 5.19 -10.07 -1.89
CA GLY A 173 5.04 -10.33 -3.33
C GLY A 173 3.63 -10.06 -3.88
N GLU A 174 2.64 -9.76 -3.02
CA GLU A 174 1.29 -9.43 -3.46
C GLU A 174 1.26 -8.11 -4.22
N GLN A 175 0.55 -8.10 -5.35
CA GLN A 175 0.32 -6.89 -6.13
C GLN A 175 -0.69 -5.98 -5.42
N ALA A 176 -0.36 -4.73 -5.35
CA ALA A 176 -1.18 -3.69 -4.75
C ALA A 176 -1.39 -2.52 -5.73
N VAL A 177 -2.46 -1.78 -5.53
CA VAL A 177 -2.68 -0.48 -6.19
C VAL A 177 -2.54 0.62 -5.15
N VAL A 178 -1.77 1.65 -5.50
CA VAL A 178 -1.63 2.88 -4.71
C VAL A 178 -2.17 4.06 -5.50
N ALA A 179 -2.73 5.05 -4.81
CA ALA A 179 -3.27 6.23 -5.47
C ALA A 179 -3.18 7.48 -4.57
N GLY A 180 -3.10 8.66 -5.19
CA GLY A 180 -3.05 9.91 -4.47
C GLY A 180 -3.01 11.16 -5.34
N TRP A 181 -2.96 12.30 -4.67
CA TRP A 181 -2.94 13.66 -5.24
C TRP A 181 -1.56 14.33 -5.07
N GLY A 182 -0.54 13.54 -4.79
CA GLY A 182 0.80 14.00 -4.48
C GLY A 182 1.58 14.51 -5.66
N GLN A 183 2.87 14.75 -5.40
CA GLN A 183 3.83 15.18 -6.40
C GLN A 183 4.15 14.06 -7.39
N ASP A 184 4.51 14.47 -8.59
CA ASP A 184 5.03 13.60 -9.64
C ASP A 184 6.56 13.43 -9.54
N GLU A 185 7.13 12.69 -10.49
CA GLU A 185 8.56 12.44 -10.62
C GLU A 185 9.42 13.70 -10.84
N ASN A 186 8.79 14.83 -11.14
CA ASN A 186 9.47 16.13 -11.30
C ASN A 186 9.33 17.01 -10.04
N GLY A 187 8.71 16.49 -8.97
CA GLY A 187 8.42 17.24 -7.76
C GLY A 187 7.27 18.25 -7.92
N SER A 188 6.52 18.17 -9.02
CA SER A 188 5.41 19.05 -9.28
C SER A 188 4.11 18.48 -8.71
N SER A 189 3.38 19.27 -7.93
CA SER A 189 2.01 18.95 -7.55
C SER A 189 1.08 19.34 -8.69
N SER A 190 0.76 18.39 -9.56
CA SER A 190 -0.06 18.64 -10.74
C SER A 190 -1.54 18.90 -10.44
N GLY A 191 -1.98 18.65 -9.19
CA GLY A 191 -3.40 18.67 -8.84
C GLY A 191 -4.22 17.56 -9.50
N LEU A 192 -3.56 16.55 -10.06
CA LEU A 192 -4.16 15.40 -10.70
C LEU A 192 -4.18 14.20 -9.77
N LEU A 193 -5.26 13.44 -9.78
CA LEU A 193 -5.32 12.13 -9.14
C LEU A 193 -4.56 11.12 -9.99
N LYS A 194 -3.76 10.31 -9.33
CA LYS A 194 -2.87 9.35 -9.95
C LYS A 194 -2.99 8.00 -9.27
N ALA A 195 -2.81 6.93 -10.03
CA ALA A 195 -2.77 5.57 -9.50
C ALA A 195 -1.72 4.72 -10.21
N GLY A 196 -1.22 3.72 -9.53
CA GLY A 196 -0.29 2.77 -10.12
C GLY A 196 -0.20 1.49 -9.31
N THR A 197 0.49 0.50 -9.87
CA THR A 197 0.69 -0.80 -9.24
C THR A 197 2.07 -0.90 -8.61
N THR A 198 2.12 -1.54 -7.46
CA THR A 198 3.34 -1.87 -6.73
C THR A 198 3.23 -3.28 -6.17
N SER A 199 4.28 -3.77 -5.51
CA SER A 199 4.27 -5.07 -4.84
C SER A 199 4.68 -4.91 -3.39
N ILE A 200 4.03 -5.63 -2.49
CA ILE A 200 4.38 -5.68 -1.07
C ILE A 200 5.76 -6.33 -0.92
N SER A 201 6.70 -5.62 -0.31
CA SER A 201 8.06 -6.12 -0.03
C SER A 201 8.23 -6.62 1.39
N ASN A 202 7.44 -6.09 2.34
CA ASN A 202 7.45 -6.51 3.74
C ASN A 202 6.09 -6.30 4.39
N VAL A 203 5.77 -7.15 5.38
CA VAL A 203 4.54 -7.09 6.19
C VAL A 203 4.93 -7.11 7.66
N ALA A 204 4.73 -5.98 8.34
CA ALA A 204 4.88 -5.86 9.79
C ALA A 204 3.51 -5.63 10.45
N SER A 205 3.44 -5.73 11.77
CA SER A 205 2.18 -5.56 12.49
C SER A 205 1.55 -4.17 12.31
N THR A 206 2.37 -3.12 12.31
CA THR A 206 1.92 -1.72 12.23
C THR A 206 2.04 -1.10 10.84
N TRP A 207 2.86 -1.69 9.93
CA TRP A 207 3.04 -1.17 8.58
C TRP A 207 3.22 -2.26 7.53
N LEU A 208 2.95 -1.87 6.29
CA LEU A 208 3.28 -2.59 5.08
C LEU A 208 4.34 -1.79 4.32
N GLU A 209 5.21 -2.48 3.57
CA GLU A 209 6.22 -1.83 2.75
C GLU A 209 6.09 -2.23 1.30
N ALA A 210 6.35 -1.28 0.40
CA ALA A 210 6.56 -1.53 -1.01
C ALA A 210 7.90 -0.92 -1.42
N ALA A 211 8.79 -1.74 -1.97
CA ALA A 211 10.10 -1.26 -2.43
C ALA A 211 9.94 -0.41 -3.67
N ALA A 212 10.45 0.80 -3.58
CA ALA A 212 10.51 1.73 -4.68
C ALA A 212 11.68 1.42 -5.62
N SER A 213 11.48 1.58 -6.92
CA SER A 213 12.55 1.54 -7.91
C SER A 213 12.31 2.61 -8.97
N MET A 214 13.31 2.88 -9.81
CA MET A 214 13.17 3.86 -10.89
C MET A 214 12.10 3.50 -11.93
N THR A 215 11.61 2.26 -11.93
CA THR A 215 10.59 1.77 -12.85
C THR A 215 9.31 1.32 -12.17
N SER A 216 9.27 1.25 -10.82
CA SER A 216 8.07 0.93 -10.05
C SER A 216 7.35 2.20 -9.62
N VAL A 217 6.08 2.04 -9.29
CA VAL A 217 5.25 3.13 -8.77
C VAL A 217 5.61 3.41 -7.32
N ASN A 218 5.82 4.69 -6.99
CA ASN A 218 6.14 5.16 -5.66
C ASN A 218 5.17 6.24 -5.20
N VAL A 219 4.95 6.31 -3.89
CA VAL A 219 4.24 7.41 -3.26
C VAL A 219 5.19 8.58 -2.99
N CYS A 220 4.66 9.81 -2.99
CA CYS A 220 5.42 11.03 -2.79
C CYS A 220 4.67 12.01 -1.88
N SER A 221 5.25 13.20 -1.65
CA SER A 221 4.62 14.27 -0.87
C SER A 221 3.22 14.59 -1.39
N GLY A 222 2.21 14.54 -0.51
CA GLY A 222 0.80 14.73 -0.84
C GLY A 222 0.02 13.44 -1.13
N ASP A 223 0.69 12.28 -1.34
CA ASP A 223 0.03 10.98 -1.39
C ASP A 223 -0.29 10.42 0.00
N SER A 224 0.27 11.03 1.05
CA SER A 224 -0.04 10.74 2.45
C SER A 224 -1.53 10.59 2.69
N GLY A 225 -1.94 9.50 3.34
CA GLY A 225 -3.35 9.18 3.58
C GLY A 225 -4.07 8.49 2.41
N GLY A 226 -3.46 8.41 1.24
CA GLY A 226 -4.00 7.68 0.10
C GLY A 226 -4.01 6.16 0.31
N PRO A 227 -4.76 5.41 -0.51
CA PRO A 227 -4.92 3.97 -0.34
C PRO A 227 -3.73 3.14 -0.79
N LEU A 228 -3.54 2.02 -0.11
CA LEU A 228 -2.94 0.80 -0.64
C LEU A 228 -4.06 -0.24 -0.73
N LEU A 229 -4.44 -0.60 -1.95
CA LEU A 229 -5.52 -1.55 -2.24
C LEU A 229 -4.95 -2.93 -2.55
N LEU A 230 -5.57 -3.96 -2.00
CA LEU A 230 -5.27 -5.36 -2.22
C LEU A 230 -6.51 -6.06 -2.81
N SER A 231 -6.28 -7.07 -3.64
CA SER A 231 -7.38 -7.84 -4.24
C SER A 231 -7.88 -8.89 -3.26
N GLU A 232 -9.20 -8.91 -3.02
CA GLU A 232 -9.87 -9.91 -2.20
C GLU A 232 -11.17 -10.37 -2.85
N GLY A 233 -11.25 -11.66 -3.16
CA GLY A 233 -12.42 -12.24 -3.82
C GLY A 233 -12.75 -11.60 -5.18
N GLY A 234 -11.74 -11.18 -5.95
CA GLY A 234 -11.91 -10.53 -7.26
C GLY A 234 -12.31 -9.05 -7.19
N ALA A 235 -12.34 -8.45 -6.00
CA ALA A 235 -12.58 -7.01 -5.83
C ALA A 235 -11.45 -6.35 -5.03
N TRP A 236 -11.31 -5.04 -5.13
CA TRP A 236 -10.33 -4.28 -4.39
C TRP A 236 -10.84 -3.93 -2.98
N ALA A 237 -9.95 -4.02 -1.99
CA ALA A 237 -10.21 -3.63 -0.62
C ALA A 237 -9.00 -2.87 -0.06
N LEU A 238 -9.24 -1.95 0.85
CA LEU A 238 -8.24 -1.10 1.45
C LEU A 238 -7.48 -1.87 2.53
N GLY A 239 -6.20 -2.18 2.28
CA GLY A 239 -5.33 -2.91 3.19
C GLY A 239 -4.35 -2.01 3.95
N GLY A 240 -4.07 -0.81 3.44
CA GLY A 240 -3.14 0.13 4.06
C GLY A 240 -3.40 1.58 3.71
N VAL A 241 -2.83 2.47 4.51
CA VAL A 241 -2.88 3.94 4.35
C VAL A 241 -1.47 4.47 4.15
N THR A 242 -1.22 5.21 3.09
CA THR A 242 0.08 5.83 2.80
C THR A 242 0.54 6.71 3.95
N SER A 243 1.72 6.41 4.49
CA SER A 243 2.30 7.09 5.65
C SER A 243 3.55 7.87 5.29
N ALA A 244 4.54 7.21 4.71
CA ALA A 244 5.84 7.81 4.45
C ALA A 244 6.55 7.17 3.27
N THR A 245 7.64 7.80 2.84
CA THR A 245 8.61 7.21 1.91
C THR A 245 10.03 7.53 2.38
N SER A 246 10.95 6.58 2.19
CA SER A 246 12.39 6.83 2.39
C SER A 246 13.07 7.33 1.12
N GLY A 247 12.34 7.50 0.02
CA GLY A 247 12.83 8.04 -1.24
C GLY A 247 13.25 9.50 -1.12
N GLY A 248 14.29 9.90 -1.85
CA GLY A 248 14.76 11.28 -1.90
C GLY A 248 13.69 12.27 -2.40
N ALA A 249 14.08 13.50 -2.66
CA ALA A 249 13.17 14.62 -3.00
C ALA A 249 12.19 14.37 -4.15
N TYR A 250 12.50 13.43 -5.04
CA TYR A 250 11.67 13.06 -6.19
C TYR A 250 10.97 11.72 -6.04
N CYS A 251 11.06 11.07 -4.88
CA CYS A 251 10.41 9.79 -4.56
C CYS A 251 10.63 8.67 -5.60
N ASN A 252 11.77 8.69 -6.30
CA ASN A 252 12.08 7.75 -7.38
C ASN A 252 12.89 6.53 -6.93
N SER A 253 13.10 6.40 -5.63
CA SER A 253 13.85 5.30 -4.99
C SER A 253 13.39 5.12 -3.55
N GLY A 254 13.91 4.11 -2.84
CA GLY A 254 13.64 3.88 -1.42
C GLY A 254 12.46 2.94 -1.19
N THR A 255 11.76 3.14 -0.08
CA THR A 255 10.63 2.30 0.34
C THR A 255 9.43 3.19 0.65
N SER A 256 8.27 2.81 0.15
CA SER A 256 6.99 3.38 0.54
C SER A 256 6.42 2.61 1.73
N TYR A 257 5.97 3.33 2.75
CA TYR A 257 5.42 2.77 4.00
C TYR A 257 3.93 3.09 4.10
N PHE A 258 3.16 2.08 4.50
CA PHE A 258 1.71 2.18 4.66
C PHE A 258 1.32 1.70 6.05
N ALA A 259 0.49 2.44 6.77
CA ALA A 259 -0.10 1.96 8.01
C ALA A 259 -0.97 0.73 7.75
N ASN A 260 -0.73 -0.35 8.50
CA ASN A 260 -1.39 -1.64 8.29
C ASN A 260 -2.77 -1.66 8.93
N LEU A 261 -3.83 -1.72 8.12
CA LEU A 261 -5.21 -1.74 8.59
C LEU A 261 -5.61 -3.08 9.26
N ARG A 262 -4.78 -4.12 9.10
CA ARG A 262 -5.01 -5.40 9.78
C ARG A 262 -4.67 -5.36 11.27
N HIS A 263 -3.97 -4.32 11.73
CA HIS A 263 -3.67 -4.16 13.16
C HIS A 263 -4.99 -4.02 13.97
N PRO A 264 -5.17 -4.77 15.09
CA PRO A 264 -6.41 -4.75 15.86
C PRO A 264 -6.83 -3.36 16.36
N ASP A 265 -5.87 -2.53 16.78
CA ASP A 265 -6.16 -1.19 17.26
C ASP A 265 -6.61 -0.27 16.12
N ALA A 266 -6.07 -0.46 14.89
CA ALA A 266 -6.53 0.25 13.69
C ALA A 266 -7.99 -0.10 13.39
N GLN A 267 -8.34 -1.38 13.39
CA GLN A 267 -9.71 -1.85 13.18
C GLN A 267 -10.66 -1.29 14.24
N SER A 268 -10.27 -1.37 15.52
CA SER A 268 -11.05 -0.87 16.64
C SER A 268 -11.27 0.64 16.57
N PHE A 269 -10.23 1.40 16.22
CA PHE A 269 -10.30 2.85 16.06
C PHE A 269 -11.26 3.25 14.94
N ILE A 270 -11.13 2.65 13.76
CA ILE A 270 -11.94 2.96 12.60
C ILE A 270 -13.41 2.57 12.86
N SER A 271 -13.66 1.34 13.32
CA SER A 271 -15.03 0.83 13.56
C SER A 271 -15.78 1.63 14.63
N ARG A 272 -15.08 2.17 15.62
CA ARG A 272 -15.68 3.05 16.63
C ARG A 272 -16.13 4.39 16.06
N LEU A 273 -15.36 4.97 15.12
CA LEU A 273 -15.67 6.27 14.51
C LEU A 273 -16.66 6.16 13.35
N VAL A 274 -16.69 5.02 12.69
CA VAL A 274 -17.54 4.76 11.51
C VAL A 274 -18.25 3.40 11.71
N PRO A 275 -19.34 3.38 12.49
CA PRO A 275 -20.12 2.15 12.69
C PRO A 275 -20.77 1.66 11.40
N GLY A 276 -20.79 0.33 11.19
CA GLY A 276 -21.44 -0.28 10.01
C GLY A 276 -20.60 -0.28 8.73
N LEU A 277 -19.30 -0.09 8.85
CA LEU A 277 -18.35 -0.16 7.71
C LEU A 277 -18.46 -1.48 6.94
N THR A 278 -18.33 -1.38 5.63
CA THR A 278 -18.14 -2.55 4.78
C THR A 278 -16.70 -3.03 4.88
N SER A 279 -16.52 -4.31 5.23
CA SER A 279 -15.22 -4.98 5.26
C SER A 279 -15.27 -6.32 4.51
N LYS A 280 -14.11 -6.76 4.06
CA LYS A 280 -13.87 -8.06 3.43
C LYS A 280 -12.85 -8.86 4.22
#